data_70f8d22034f86878ef581b448bd93df6
#
_entry.id   70f8d22034f86878ef581b448bd93df6
#
_cell.length_a   1.000
_cell.length_b   1.000
_cell.length_c   1.000
_cell.angle_alpha   90.00
_cell.angle_beta   90.00
_cell.angle_gamma   90.00
#
_symmetry.space_group_name_H-M   'P 1'
#
loop_
_entity.id
_entity.type
_entity.pdbx_description
1 polymer ?
#
loop_
_entity_poly.entity_id
_entity_poly.type
_entity_poly.pdbx_seq_one_letter_code
_entity_poly.pdbx_strand_id
1 'polypeptide(L)'
;VRFSETQFIALMQNPKLSKDLKRKIANRTIELLENDKGTRANVERYASYYIDGKLGPVNRAYIKMREAVLNERERININSTWRLKGQKEYEQFMKNVDGKAPNWEEYKEQADAQYFKKATNNPYGIINSTYNKKFAHVDKSGKNKMKERQFRKDSPEYKDLELFLEVCKESDIDVMLVLLPINGKWYDHMGFSKEARSVLPGQIKEVADKYNVKWYSFYNEDYTAGFLQ
;
A
#
# COMPACT_ATOMS: atom_id res chain seq x y z
N VAL A 1 -4.15 4.05 -9.22
CA VAL A 1 -3.43 2.79 -8.93
C VAL A 1 -2.70 2.37 -10.19
N ARG A 2 -1.40 2.05 -10.08
CA ARG A 2 -0.62 1.59 -11.23
C ARG A 2 -0.71 0.07 -11.29
N PHE A 3 -1.34 -0.47 -12.31
CA PHE A 3 -1.42 -1.92 -12.54
C PHE A 3 -0.05 -2.51 -12.87
N SER A 4 0.27 -3.64 -12.25
CA SER A 4 1.49 -4.42 -12.55
C SER A 4 1.09 -5.76 -13.14
N GLU A 5 1.30 -5.90 -14.44
CA GLU A 5 0.99 -7.14 -15.18
C GLU A 5 1.80 -8.34 -14.65
N THR A 6 3.07 -8.11 -14.30
CA THR A 6 3.94 -9.16 -13.73
C THR A 6 3.40 -9.70 -12.42
N GLN A 7 2.99 -8.80 -11.50
CA GLN A 7 2.41 -9.21 -10.21
C GLN A 7 1.08 -9.93 -10.40
N PHE A 8 0.25 -9.48 -11.32
CA PHE A 8 -1.01 -10.15 -11.62
C PHE A 8 -0.79 -11.58 -12.14
N ILE A 9 0.13 -11.77 -13.08
CA ILE A 9 0.50 -13.10 -13.60
C ILE A 9 1.01 -13.99 -12.47
N ALA A 10 1.89 -13.48 -11.60
CA ALA A 10 2.42 -14.23 -10.47
C ALA A 10 1.31 -14.72 -9.52
N LEU A 11 0.29 -13.88 -9.25
CA LEU A 11 -0.88 -14.29 -8.48
C LEU A 11 -1.67 -15.39 -9.21
N MET A 12 -1.88 -15.26 -10.52
CA MET A 12 -2.60 -16.28 -11.30
C MET A 12 -1.84 -17.62 -11.36
N GLN A 13 -0.52 -17.59 -11.38
CA GLN A 13 0.33 -18.79 -11.38
C GLN A 13 0.50 -19.42 -10.00
N ASN A 14 0.22 -18.71 -8.91
CA ASN A 14 0.42 -19.22 -7.56
C ASN A 14 -0.44 -20.49 -7.33
N PRO A 15 0.18 -21.67 -7.08
CA PRO A 15 -0.54 -22.93 -6.93
C PRO A 15 -1.33 -23.01 -5.61
N LYS A 16 -0.99 -22.20 -4.62
CA LYS A 16 -1.71 -22.15 -3.34
C LYS A 16 -3.06 -21.47 -3.45
N LEU A 17 -3.23 -20.52 -4.41
CA LEU A 17 -4.47 -19.79 -4.54
C LEU A 17 -5.55 -20.64 -5.25
N SER A 18 -6.73 -20.67 -4.64
CA SER A 18 -7.91 -21.32 -5.20
C SER A 18 -8.36 -20.63 -6.50
N LYS A 19 -9.04 -21.39 -7.36
CA LYS A 19 -9.63 -20.82 -8.59
C LYS A 19 -10.62 -19.70 -8.30
N ASP A 20 -11.38 -19.83 -7.22
CA ASP A 20 -12.37 -18.83 -6.82
C ASP A 20 -11.73 -17.53 -6.39
N LEU A 21 -10.64 -17.60 -5.62
CA LEU A 21 -9.89 -16.42 -5.23
C LEU A 21 -9.20 -15.76 -6.42
N LYS A 22 -8.59 -16.53 -7.33
CA LYS A 22 -8.06 -16.02 -8.59
C LYS A 22 -9.11 -15.29 -9.42
N ARG A 23 -10.34 -15.80 -9.44
CA ARG A 23 -11.47 -15.16 -10.15
C ARG A 23 -11.88 -13.85 -9.50
N LYS A 24 -11.96 -13.80 -8.16
CA LYS A 24 -12.22 -12.54 -7.42
C LYS A 24 -11.17 -11.49 -7.75
N ILE A 25 -9.87 -11.86 -7.71
CA ILE A 25 -8.74 -10.96 -8.06
C ILE A 25 -8.89 -10.45 -9.50
N ALA A 26 -9.16 -11.34 -10.45
CA ALA A 26 -9.31 -10.96 -11.86
C ALA A 26 -10.47 -9.99 -12.06
N ASN A 27 -11.65 -10.28 -11.49
CA ASN A 27 -12.82 -9.42 -11.59
C ASN A 27 -12.57 -8.05 -10.99
N ARG A 28 -11.96 -8.00 -9.80
CA ARG A 28 -11.61 -6.73 -9.16
C ARG A 28 -10.59 -5.92 -9.97
N THR A 29 -9.62 -6.59 -10.58
CA THR A 29 -8.65 -5.93 -11.45
C THR A 29 -9.33 -5.36 -12.71
N ILE A 30 -10.26 -6.09 -13.31
CA ILE A 30 -11.05 -5.64 -14.46
C ILE A 30 -11.88 -4.39 -14.12
N GLU A 31 -12.52 -4.36 -12.95
CA GLU A 31 -13.24 -3.18 -12.46
C GLU A 31 -12.33 -1.95 -12.35
N LEU A 32 -11.15 -2.12 -11.74
CA LEU A 32 -10.17 -1.03 -11.57
C LEU A 32 -9.58 -0.51 -12.90
N LEU A 33 -9.63 -1.31 -13.95
CA LEU A 33 -9.16 -0.99 -15.30
C LEU A 33 -10.28 -0.54 -16.26
N GLU A 34 -11.38 -0.04 -15.75
CA GLU A 34 -12.55 0.38 -16.54
C GLU A 34 -12.17 1.31 -17.71
N ASN A 35 -11.23 2.20 -17.50
CA ASN A 35 -10.79 3.19 -18.50
C ASN A 35 -9.57 2.74 -19.33
N ASP A 36 -8.98 1.57 -19.07
CA ASP A 36 -7.86 1.00 -19.83
C ASP A 36 -8.24 -0.30 -20.53
N LYS A 37 -8.90 -0.15 -21.67
CA LYS A 37 -9.40 -1.28 -22.48
C LYS A 37 -8.30 -2.26 -22.89
N GLY A 38 -7.08 -1.78 -23.16
CA GLY A 38 -5.97 -2.62 -23.59
C GLY A 38 -5.45 -3.53 -22.48
N THR A 39 -5.17 -2.95 -21.32
CA THR A 39 -4.73 -3.71 -20.14
C THR A 39 -5.84 -4.64 -19.64
N ARG A 40 -7.09 -4.17 -19.62
CA ARG A 40 -8.24 -4.99 -19.27
C ARG A 40 -8.35 -6.25 -20.13
N ALA A 41 -8.24 -6.13 -21.46
CA ALA A 41 -8.28 -7.27 -22.37
C ALA A 41 -7.15 -8.30 -22.10
N ASN A 42 -5.97 -7.84 -21.67
CA ASN A 42 -4.90 -8.74 -21.24
C ASN A 42 -5.25 -9.48 -19.95
N VAL A 43 -5.81 -8.79 -18.96
CA VAL A 43 -6.27 -9.41 -17.70
C VAL A 43 -7.32 -10.49 -17.97
N GLU A 44 -8.29 -10.21 -18.84
CA GLU A 44 -9.32 -11.18 -19.26
C GLU A 44 -8.70 -12.42 -19.94
N ARG A 45 -7.68 -12.24 -20.79
CA ARG A 45 -6.96 -13.36 -21.42
C ARG A 45 -6.18 -14.19 -20.37
N TYR A 46 -5.49 -13.55 -19.43
CA TYR A 46 -4.79 -14.25 -18.37
C TYR A 46 -5.75 -15.04 -17.47
N ALA A 47 -6.87 -14.43 -17.08
CA ALA A 47 -7.91 -15.12 -16.32
C ALA A 47 -8.44 -16.36 -17.06
N SER A 48 -8.76 -16.23 -18.34
CA SER A 48 -9.21 -17.35 -19.18
C SER A 48 -8.15 -18.44 -19.31
N TYR A 49 -6.87 -18.08 -19.34
CA TYR A 49 -5.77 -19.05 -19.46
C TYR A 49 -5.51 -19.79 -18.15
N TYR A 50 -5.29 -19.05 -17.05
CA TYR A 50 -4.85 -19.64 -15.78
C TYR A 50 -5.98 -20.23 -14.94
N ILE A 51 -7.20 -19.68 -15.06
CA ILE A 51 -8.34 -20.12 -14.26
C ILE A 51 -9.15 -21.16 -15.02
N ASP A 52 -9.50 -20.88 -16.27
CA ASP A 52 -10.44 -21.68 -17.03
C ASP A 52 -9.77 -22.70 -17.96
N GLY A 53 -8.50 -22.51 -18.28
CA GLY A 53 -7.77 -23.34 -19.25
C GLY A 53 -8.31 -23.24 -20.70
N LYS A 54 -9.18 -22.25 -20.97
CA LYS A 54 -10.00 -22.14 -22.19
C LYS A 54 -9.44 -21.13 -23.19
N LEU A 55 -8.19 -21.31 -23.64
CA LEU A 55 -7.62 -20.42 -24.65
C LEU A 55 -7.14 -21.20 -25.88
N GLY A 56 -7.46 -20.67 -27.06
CA GLY A 56 -6.95 -21.22 -28.30
C GLY A 56 -5.43 -21.13 -28.43
N PRO A 57 -4.79 -21.94 -29.32
CA PRO A 57 -3.35 -22.09 -29.38
C PRO A 57 -2.59 -20.78 -29.65
N VAL A 58 -3.12 -19.89 -30.46
CA VAL A 58 -2.52 -18.58 -30.78
C VAL A 58 -2.42 -17.69 -29.51
N ASN A 59 -3.51 -17.61 -28.74
CA ASN A 59 -3.52 -16.81 -27.51
C ASN A 59 -2.66 -17.43 -26.42
N ARG A 60 -2.53 -18.76 -26.35
CA ARG A 60 -1.58 -19.43 -25.44
C ARG A 60 -0.14 -19.09 -25.79
N ALA A 61 0.21 -19.11 -27.07
CA ALA A 61 1.55 -18.72 -27.53
C ALA A 61 1.85 -17.26 -27.20
N TYR A 62 0.88 -16.36 -27.42
CA TYR A 62 0.98 -14.96 -27.04
C TYR A 62 1.26 -14.78 -25.53
N ILE A 63 0.50 -15.46 -24.66
CA ILE A 63 0.69 -15.37 -23.21
C ILE A 63 2.08 -15.84 -22.83
N LYS A 64 2.54 -17.00 -23.31
CA LYS A 64 3.89 -17.53 -23.02
C LYS A 64 5.01 -16.59 -23.48
N MET A 65 4.86 -15.99 -24.64
CA MET A 65 5.82 -15.00 -25.13
C MET A 65 5.81 -13.75 -24.23
N ARG A 66 4.64 -13.27 -23.86
CA ARG A 66 4.48 -12.11 -22.97
C ARG A 66 5.11 -12.34 -21.61
N GLU A 67 4.87 -13.51 -21.02
CA GLU A 67 5.48 -13.92 -19.75
C GLU A 67 7.01 -13.93 -19.82
N ALA A 68 7.56 -14.51 -20.87
CA ALA A 68 9.01 -14.55 -21.06
C ALA A 68 9.61 -13.14 -21.11
N VAL A 69 8.98 -12.21 -21.84
CA VAL A 69 9.42 -10.81 -21.93
C VAL A 69 9.31 -10.10 -20.57
N LEU A 70 8.20 -10.29 -19.83
CA LEU A 70 7.99 -9.66 -18.52
C LEU A 70 8.95 -10.21 -17.48
N ASN A 71 9.17 -11.52 -17.44
CA ASN A 71 10.13 -12.16 -16.54
C ASN A 71 11.56 -11.69 -16.79
N GLU A 72 11.96 -11.57 -18.06
CA GLU A 72 13.29 -11.06 -18.41
C GLU A 72 13.45 -9.60 -18.02
N ARG A 73 12.44 -8.76 -18.26
CA ARG A 73 12.42 -7.37 -17.82
C ARG A 73 12.56 -7.26 -16.31
N GLU A 74 11.83 -8.08 -15.54
CA GLU A 74 11.90 -8.09 -14.08
C GLU A 74 13.28 -8.57 -13.61
N ARG A 75 13.84 -9.60 -14.23
CA ARG A 75 15.21 -10.08 -13.96
C ARG A 75 16.26 -9.00 -14.17
N ILE A 76 16.13 -8.22 -15.24
CA ILE A 76 17.03 -7.09 -15.52
C ILE A 76 16.84 -5.99 -14.46
N ASN A 77 15.62 -5.63 -14.11
CA ASN A 77 15.32 -4.63 -13.08
C ASN A 77 15.87 -5.03 -11.71
N ILE A 78 15.63 -6.26 -11.27
CA ILE A 78 16.13 -6.77 -9.99
C ILE A 78 17.67 -6.76 -10.01
N ASN A 79 18.28 -7.29 -11.05
CA ASN A 79 19.75 -7.34 -11.16
C ASN A 79 20.38 -5.95 -11.18
N SER A 80 19.81 -5.00 -11.96
CA SER A 80 20.34 -3.65 -12.04
C SER A 80 20.14 -2.84 -10.75
N THR A 81 18.98 -2.96 -10.13
CA THR A 81 18.67 -2.19 -8.93
C THR A 81 19.30 -2.81 -7.68
N TRP A 82 19.19 -4.14 -7.51
CA TRP A 82 19.71 -4.84 -6.36
C TRP A 82 21.25 -4.91 -6.34
N ARG A 83 21.89 -5.35 -7.44
CA ARG A 83 23.34 -5.49 -7.49
C ARG A 83 24.10 -4.17 -7.42
N LEU A 84 23.54 -3.08 -7.99
CA LEU A 84 24.25 -1.81 -8.04
C LEU A 84 24.10 -0.95 -6.81
N LYS A 85 22.96 -1.03 -6.11
CA LYS A 85 22.66 -0.21 -4.92
C LYS A 85 22.30 -1.04 -3.70
N GLY A 86 21.30 -1.89 -3.81
CA GLY A 86 20.69 -2.57 -2.68
C GLY A 86 21.62 -3.52 -1.96
N GLN A 87 22.49 -4.24 -2.67
CA GLN A 87 23.41 -5.18 -2.04
C GLN A 87 24.45 -4.45 -1.17
N LYS A 88 25.02 -3.36 -1.66
CA LYS A 88 25.99 -2.56 -0.87
C LYS A 88 25.36 -1.92 0.35
N GLU A 89 24.15 -1.37 0.17
CA GLU A 89 23.40 -0.76 1.28
C GLU A 89 23.02 -1.81 2.33
N TYR A 90 22.57 -2.99 1.89
CA TYR A 90 22.25 -4.11 2.76
C TYR A 90 23.47 -4.64 3.50
N GLU A 91 24.61 -4.86 2.82
CA GLU A 91 25.85 -5.31 3.44
C GLU A 91 26.37 -4.28 4.47
N GLN A 92 26.24 -2.99 4.16
CA GLN A 92 26.61 -1.93 5.10
C GLN A 92 25.63 -1.88 6.29
N PHE A 93 24.35 -2.03 6.06
CA PHE A 93 23.34 -2.15 7.12
C PHE A 93 23.65 -3.35 8.03
N MET A 94 23.85 -4.54 7.46
CA MET A 94 24.12 -5.77 8.21
C MET A 94 25.43 -5.69 9.03
N LYS A 95 26.45 -4.96 8.57
CA LYS A 95 27.67 -4.72 9.35
C LYS A 95 27.41 -3.88 10.60
N ASN A 96 26.40 -3.04 10.59
CA ASN A 96 26.04 -2.16 11.70
C ASN A 96 24.98 -2.76 12.63
N VAL A 97 24.40 -3.93 12.27
CA VAL A 97 23.43 -4.65 13.11
C VAL A 97 24.22 -5.45 14.15
N ASP A 98 24.25 -4.96 15.37
CA ASP A 98 24.95 -5.60 16.50
C ASP A 98 24.09 -6.65 17.23
N GLY A 99 22.87 -6.93 16.74
CA GLY A 99 21.93 -7.88 17.32
C GLY A 99 21.31 -7.44 18.65
N LYS A 100 21.61 -6.23 19.12
CA LYS A 100 21.01 -5.67 20.34
C LYS A 100 19.63 -5.10 20.04
N ALA A 101 18.76 -5.17 21.03
CA ALA A 101 17.47 -4.47 20.95
C ALA A 101 17.72 -2.96 20.80
N PRO A 102 16.99 -2.28 19.89
CA PRO A 102 17.13 -0.84 19.72
C PRO A 102 16.82 -0.09 21.01
N ASN A 103 17.59 0.94 21.31
CA ASN A 103 17.24 1.89 22.38
C ASN A 103 16.16 2.85 21.86
N TRP A 104 14.90 2.46 22.00
CA TRP A 104 13.76 3.22 21.48
C TRP A 104 13.64 4.62 22.08
N GLU A 105 14.02 4.82 23.34
CA GLU A 105 13.98 6.13 23.99
C GLU A 105 14.98 7.08 23.33
N GLU A 106 16.21 6.64 23.11
CA GLU A 106 17.24 7.43 22.42
C GLU A 106 16.82 7.77 20.98
N TYR A 107 16.29 6.80 20.24
CA TYR A 107 15.81 7.05 18.87
C TYR A 107 14.63 8.02 18.84
N LYS A 108 13.75 7.96 19.81
CA LYS A 108 12.65 8.90 19.96
C LYS A 108 13.16 10.31 20.23
N GLU A 109 14.10 10.47 21.17
CA GLU A 109 14.72 11.77 21.46
C GLU A 109 15.42 12.37 20.23
N GLN A 110 16.17 11.54 19.49
CA GLN A 110 16.82 11.97 18.24
C GLN A 110 15.79 12.36 17.17
N ALA A 111 14.72 11.58 17.00
CA ALA A 111 13.66 11.87 16.05
C ALA A 111 12.93 13.17 16.40
N ASP A 112 12.58 13.37 17.66
CA ASP A 112 11.93 14.58 18.16
C ASP A 112 12.83 15.81 17.97
N ALA A 113 14.10 15.73 18.31
CA ALA A 113 15.07 16.82 18.13
C ALA A 113 15.22 17.22 16.65
N GLN A 114 15.23 16.24 15.74
CA GLN A 114 15.28 16.50 14.29
C GLN A 114 13.98 17.08 13.77
N TYR A 115 12.84 16.58 14.25
CA TYR A 115 11.53 17.04 13.86
C TYR A 115 11.30 18.50 14.22
N PHE A 116 11.53 18.90 15.48
CA PHE A 116 11.34 20.28 15.95
C PHE A 116 12.20 21.30 15.19
N LYS A 117 13.37 20.92 14.71
CA LYS A 117 14.22 21.78 13.87
C LYS A 117 13.67 21.99 12.46
N LYS A 118 12.88 21.05 11.95
CA LYS A 118 12.44 21.02 10.55
C LYS A 118 10.96 21.39 10.33
N ALA A 119 10.17 21.49 11.39
CA ALA A 119 8.73 21.75 11.34
C ALA A 119 8.36 23.06 12.02
N THR A 120 8.93 24.19 11.54
CA THR A 120 8.86 25.51 12.20
C THR A 120 8.00 26.54 11.47
N ASN A 121 7.64 26.31 10.22
CA ASN A 121 7.00 27.32 9.37
C ASN A 121 5.49 27.12 9.18
N ASN A 122 4.89 26.19 9.93
CA ASN A 122 3.47 25.90 9.86
C ASN A 122 2.93 25.40 11.21
N PRO A 123 1.64 25.65 11.53
CA PRO A 123 1.06 25.25 12.82
C PRO A 123 0.74 23.74 12.91
N TYR A 124 0.82 23.03 11.80
CA TYR A 124 0.41 21.62 11.71
C TYR A 124 1.52 20.66 12.11
N GLY A 125 2.73 21.14 12.35
CA GLY A 125 3.89 20.30 12.63
C GLY A 125 4.37 19.51 11.43
N ILE A 126 4.09 19.93 10.22
CA ILE A 126 4.58 19.30 9.00
C ILE A 126 5.99 19.80 8.70
N ILE A 127 6.92 18.90 8.31
CA ILE A 127 8.27 19.28 7.93
C ILE A 127 8.22 20.36 6.84
N ASN A 128 8.99 21.44 7.01
CA ASN A 128 8.95 22.65 6.18
C ASN A 128 9.03 22.37 4.67
N SER A 129 9.93 21.47 4.25
CA SER A 129 10.08 21.10 2.84
C SER A 129 8.83 20.41 2.28
N THR A 130 8.23 19.52 3.07
CA THR A 130 6.99 18.81 2.70
C THR A 130 5.81 19.77 2.68
N TYR A 131 5.68 20.63 3.71
CA TYR A 131 4.63 21.63 3.77
C TYR A 131 4.68 22.56 2.56
N ASN A 132 5.83 23.17 2.28
CA ASN A 132 6.00 24.09 1.16
C ASN A 132 5.70 23.45 -0.19
N LYS A 133 6.11 22.18 -0.37
CA LYS A 133 5.93 21.46 -1.64
C LYS A 133 4.50 20.97 -1.87
N LYS A 134 3.84 20.46 -0.82
CA LYS A 134 2.58 19.74 -0.97
C LYS A 134 1.35 20.43 -0.38
N PHE A 135 1.52 21.20 0.70
CA PHE A 135 0.40 21.68 1.50
C PHE A 135 0.18 23.18 1.48
N ALA A 136 1.23 23.99 1.35
CA ALA A 136 1.13 25.46 1.43
C ALA A 136 0.17 26.08 0.41
N HIS A 137 0.07 25.52 -0.79
CA HIS A 137 -0.85 26.01 -1.81
C HIS A 137 -2.32 25.66 -1.52
N VAL A 138 -2.56 24.51 -0.89
CA VAL A 138 -3.89 24.05 -0.46
C VAL A 138 -4.36 24.91 0.71
N ASP A 139 -3.48 25.14 1.69
CA ASP A 139 -3.73 25.97 2.86
C ASP A 139 -4.12 27.39 2.45
N LYS A 140 -3.34 28.02 1.57
CA LYS A 140 -3.61 29.37 1.07
C LYS A 140 -4.90 29.47 0.26
N SER A 141 -5.25 28.45 -0.51
CA SER A 141 -6.43 28.50 -1.38
C SER A 141 -7.74 28.37 -0.62
N GLY A 142 -7.76 27.68 0.52
CA GLY A 142 -8.98 27.38 1.29
C GLY A 142 -10.03 26.57 0.53
N LYS A 143 -9.75 26.19 -0.73
CA LYS A 143 -10.74 25.61 -1.66
C LYS A 143 -10.89 24.11 -1.57
N ASN A 144 -9.89 23.39 -1.06
CA ASN A 144 -9.84 21.94 -1.10
C ASN A 144 -10.07 21.30 0.26
N LYS A 145 -11.08 21.79 1.01
CA LYS A 145 -11.47 21.15 2.27
C LYS A 145 -11.99 19.74 2.00
N MET A 146 -11.48 18.78 2.75
CA MET A 146 -11.94 17.38 2.73
C MET A 146 -13.40 17.32 3.21
N LYS A 147 -14.13 16.31 2.70
CA LYS A 147 -15.51 16.04 3.11
C LYS A 147 -15.53 14.73 3.90
N GLU A 148 -16.39 14.64 4.92
CA GLU A 148 -16.56 13.44 5.76
C GLU A 148 -16.77 12.15 4.95
N ARG A 149 -17.49 12.23 3.81
CA ARG A 149 -17.70 11.10 2.91
C ARG A 149 -16.42 10.44 2.36
N GLN A 150 -15.24 11.05 2.55
CA GLN A 150 -13.95 10.44 2.16
C GLN A 150 -13.54 9.31 3.11
N PHE A 151 -14.11 9.28 4.33
CA PHE A 151 -13.94 8.17 5.27
C PHE A 151 -15.24 7.38 5.40
N ARG A 152 -15.71 6.85 4.30
CA ARG A 152 -16.95 6.10 4.23
C ARG A 152 -16.77 4.67 4.73
N LYS A 153 -17.77 4.15 5.44
CA LYS A 153 -17.82 2.75 5.88
C LYS A 153 -17.90 1.76 4.71
N ASP A 154 -18.46 2.18 3.59
CA ASP A 154 -18.67 1.38 2.38
C ASP A 154 -17.60 1.61 1.31
N SER A 155 -16.41 2.10 1.70
CA SER A 155 -15.32 2.32 0.74
C SER A 155 -14.85 0.99 0.13
N PRO A 156 -14.64 0.94 -1.21
CA PRO A 156 -14.19 -0.27 -1.89
C PRO A 156 -12.79 -0.72 -1.43
N GLU A 157 -11.98 0.17 -0.86
CA GLU A 157 -10.66 -0.15 -0.34
C GLU A 157 -10.70 -1.17 0.81
N TYR A 158 -11.78 -1.22 1.60
CA TYR A 158 -11.93 -2.26 2.63
C TYR A 158 -12.13 -3.64 2.01
N LYS A 159 -12.84 -3.73 0.89
CA LYS A 159 -12.95 -4.99 0.12
C LYS A 159 -11.62 -5.39 -0.49
N ASP A 160 -10.81 -4.43 -0.93
CA ASP A 160 -9.45 -4.70 -1.43
C ASP A 160 -8.54 -5.20 -0.31
N LEU A 161 -8.67 -4.66 0.92
CA LEU A 161 -7.98 -5.18 2.10
C LEU A 161 -8.42 -6.62 2.43
N GLU A 162 -9.72 -6.91 2.40
CA GLU A 162 -10.23 -8.27 2.60
C GLU A 162 -9.66 -9.25 1.56
N LEU A 163 -9.66 -8.86 0.28
CA LEU A 163 -9.12 -9.67 -0.80
C LEU A 163 -7.60 -9.92 -0.62
N PHE A 164 -6.85 -8.92 -0.17
CA PHE A 164 -5.44 -9.06 0.19
C PHE A 164 -5.24 -10.09 1.32
N LEU A 165 -6.06 -10.03 2.37
CA LEU A 165 -5.99 -10.99 3.49
C LEU A 165 -6.39 -12.40 3.08
N GLU A 166 -7.35 -12.57 2.16
CA GLU A 166 -7.66 -13.88 1.56
C GLU A 166 -6.44 -14.47 0.84
N VAL A 167 -5.72 -13.64 0.06
CA VAL A 167 -4.47 -14.06 -0.62
C VAL A 167 -3.42 -14.47 0.37
N CYS A 168 -3.19 -13.68 1.42
CA CYS A 168 -2.22 -14.01 2.46
C CYS A 168 -2.56 -15.33 3.16
N LYS A 169 -3.83 -15.52 3.52
CA LYS A 169 -4.31 -16.75 4.17
C LYS A 169 -4.11 -17.98 3.30
N GLU A 170 -4.50 -17.96 2.03
CA GLU A 170 -4.30 -19.09 1.12
C GLU A 170 -2.81 -19.33 0.79
N SER A 171 -1.97 -18.30 0.94
CA SER A 171 -0.52 -18.39 0.71
C SER A 171 0.28 -18.77 1.95
N ASP A 172 -0.35 -19.03 3.11
CA ASP A 172 0.29 -19.27 4.42
C ASP A 172 1.23 -18.13 4.86
N ILE A 173 0.80 -16.90 4.65
CA ILE A 173 1.54 -15.69 5.04
C ILE A 173 0.95 -15.13 6.32
N ASP A 174 1.75 -15.07 7.39
CA ASP A 174 1.38 -14.37 8.61
C ASP A 174 1.34 -12.86 8.38
N VAL A 175 0.24 -12.23 8.78
CA VAL A 175 -0.01 -10.80 8.59
C VAL A 175 -0.24 -10.12 9.94
N MET A 176 0.34 -8.94 10.10
CA MET A 176 -0.03 -7.98 11.12
C MET A 176 -0.39 -6.66 10.44
N LEU A 177 -1.57 -6.13 10.73
CA LEU A 177 -2.00 -4.82 10.25
C LEU A 177 -1.54 -3.74 11.23
N VAL A 178 -0.90 -2.70 10.71
CA VAL A 178 -0.48 -1.54 11.49
C VAL A 178 -1.10 -0.30 10.88
N LEU A 179 -2.01 0.34 11.61
CA LEU A 179 -2.59 1.61 11.21
C LEU A 179 -1.71 2.75 11.74
N LEU A 180 -1.02 3.41 10.83
CA LEU A 180 -0.23 4.61 11.15
C LEU A 180 -1.16 5.79 11.45
N PRO A 181 -0.75 6.74 12.30
CA PRO A 181 -1.52 7.94 12.56
C PRO A 181 -1.50 8.85 11.34
N ILE A 182 -2.55 9.62 11.20
CA ILE A 182 -2.60 10.73 10.25
C ILE A 182 -2.39 12.04 11.00
N ASN A 183 -1.96 13.10 10.30
CA ASN A 183 -1.75 14.39 10.94
C ASN A 183 -3.08 15.03 11.36
N GLY A 184 -3.48 14.85 12.63
CA GLY A 184 -4.75 15.33 13.18
C GLY A 184 -4.92 16.84 13.04
N LYS A 185 -3.87 17.63 13.29
CA LYS A 185 -3.93 19.10 13.18
C LYS A 185 -4.23 19.56 11.75
N TRP A 186 -3.64 18.91 10.75
CA TRP A 186 -3.91 19.22 9.36
C TRP A 186 -5.34 18.82 8.96
N TYR A 187 -5.79 17.63 9.35
CA TYR A 187 -7.13 17.16 9.03
C TYR A 187 -8.21 18.01 9.70
N ASP A 188 -8.02 18.43 10.95
CA ASP A 188 -8.92 19.36 11.63
C ASP A 188 -9.00 20.71 10.90
N HIS A 189 -7.84 21.26 10.49
CA HIS A 189 -7.81 22.49 9.69
C HIS A 189 -8.57 22.33 8.36
N MET A 190 -8.48 21.16 7.74
CA MET A 190 -9.23 20.84 6.53
C MET A 190 -10.73 20.59 6.77
N GLY A 191 -11.19 20.67 8.01
CA GLY A 191 -12.59 20.49 8.40
C GLY A 191 -12.98 19.01 8.62
N PHE A 192 -12.02 18.15 8.90
CA PHE A 192 -12.20 16.71 9.06
C PHE A 192 -11.98 16.32 10.52
N SER A 193 -13.04 16.29 11.32
CA SER A 193 -12.96 16.05 12.76
C SER A 193 -12.35 14.69 13.14
N LYS A 194 -11.90 14.57 14.37
CA LYS A 194 -11.40 13.28 14.91
C LYS A 194 -12.47 12.19 14.86
N GLU A 195 -13.72 12.55 15.13
CA GLU A 195 -14.86 11.63 15.07
C GLU A 195 -15.08 11.11 13.65
N ALA A 196 -15.07 12.01 12.66
CA ALA A 196 -15.18 11.61 11.26
C ALA A 196 -14.05 10.66 10.82
N ARG A 197 -12.83 10.89 11.31
CA ARG A 197 -11.67 10.05 11.03
C ARG A 197 -11.73 8.68 11.74
N SER A 198 -12.48 8.56 12.84
CA SER A 198 -12.61 7.31 13.64
C SER A 198 -13.24 6.16 12.87
N VAL A 199 -13.92 6.44 11.76
CA VAL A 199 -14.46 5.42 10.85
C VAL A 199 -13.36 4.49 10.34
N LEU A 200 -12.19 5.03 10.01
CA LEU A 200 -11.07 4.26 9.44
C LEU A 200 -10.56 3.16 10.40
N PRO A 201 -10.14 3.46 11.65
CA PRO A 201 -9.70 2.40 12.55
C PRO A 201 -10.81 1.40 12.88
N GLY A 202 -12.08 1.85 12.96
CA GLY A 202 -13.22 0.96 13.16
C GLY A 202 -13.36 -0.08 12.05
N GLN A 203 -13.32 0.36 10.80
CA GLN A 203 -13.45 -0.53 9.65
C GLN A 203 -12.24 -1.48 9.50
N ILE A 204 -11.02 -0.99 9.73
CA ILE A 204 -9.82 -1.85 9.70
C ILE A 204 -9.89 -2.90 10.80
N LYS A 205 -10.38 -2.52 12.00
CA LYS A 205 -10.57 -3.47 13.09
C LYS A 205 -11.59 -4.55 12.73
N GLU A 206 -12.74 -4.18 12.16
CA GLU A 206 -13.76 -5.13 11.71
C GLU A 206 -13.18 -6.15 10.71
N VAL A 207 -12.39 -5.68 9.76
CA VAL A 207 -11.71 -6.56 8.79
C VAL A 207 -10.66 -7.44 9.49
N ALA A 208 -9.83 -6.88 10.37
CA ALA A 208 -8.81 -7.64 11.09
C ALA A 208 -9.44 -8.77 11.95
N ASP A 209 -10.51 -8.45 12.67
CA ASP A 209 -11.25 -9.42 13.49
C ASP A 209 -11.87 -10.53 12.62
N LYS A 210 -12.48 -10.18 11.48
CA LYS A 210 -13.08 -11.13 10.53
C LYS A 210 -12.07 -12.16 10.02
N TYR A 211 -10.83 -11.74 9.76
CA TYR A 211 -9.77 -12.60 9.26
C TYR A 211 -8.84 -13.16 10.34
N ASN A 212 -9.12 -12.86 11.62
CA ASN A 212 -8.28 -13.23 12.76
C ASN A 212 -6.82 -12.80 12.60
N VAL A 213 -6.63 -11.58 12.13
CA VAL A 213 -5.32 -10.97 11.88
C VAL A 213 -4.94 -10.06 13.02
N LYS A 214 -3.70 -10.17 13.51
CA LYS A 214 -3.17 -9.24 14.50
C LYS A 214 -3.18 -7.82 13.94
N TRP A 215 -3.64 -6.84 14.73
CA TRP A 215 -3.61 -5.46 14.34
C TRP A 215 -3.18 -4.55 15.47
N TYR A 216 -2.57 -3.43 15.10
CA TYR A 216 -2.18 -2.38 16.01
C TYR A 216 -2.52 -1.01 15.42
N SER A 217 -3.02 -0.08 16.25
CA SER A 217 -3.44 1.23 15.79
C SER A 217 -2.76 2.34 16.56
N PHE A 218 -2.10 3.23 15.83
CA PHE A 218 -1.59 4.50 16.33
C PHE A 218 -2.56 5.66 16.10
N TYR A 219 -3.85 5.39 15.90
CA TYR A 219 -4.86 6.40 15.62
C TYR A 219 -4.91 7.51 16.67
N ASN A 220 -4.70 7.16 17.95
CA ASN A 220 -4.72 8.13 19.05
C ASN A 220 -3.48 9.02 19.11
N GLU A 221 -2.44 8.70 18.33
CA GLU A 221 -1.19 9.46 18.24
C GLU A 221 -1.23 10.53 17.14
N ASP A 222 -2.41 10.82 16.58
CA ASP A 222 -2.62 11.75 15.47
C ASP A 222 -2.29 13.23 15.79
N TYR A 223 -2.09 13.56 17.07
CA TYR A 223 -1.62 14.87 17.55
C TYR A 223 -0.22 14.81 18.17
N THR A 224 0.35 13.62 18.33
CA THR A 224 1.65 13.44 18.98
C THR A 224 2.77 13.92 18.05
N ALA A 225 3.70 14.71 18.60
CA ALA A 225 4.89 15.14 17.86
C ALA A 225 5.67 13.90 17.37
N GLY A 226 6.27 14.01 16.19
CA GLY A 226 6.95 12.88 15.54
C GLY A 226 6.05 12.04 14.64
N PHE A 227 4.74 11.99 14.89
CA PHE A 227 3.77 11.36 13.99
C PHE A 227 3.03 12.36 13.07
N LEU A 228 3.34 13.65 13.16
CA LEU A 228 2.70 14.72 12.39
C LEU A 228 3.31 14.95 10.98
N GLN A 229 4.04 14.00 10.44
CA GLN A 229 4.75 14.16 9.16
C GLN A 229 3.89 13.87 7.93
#